data_fca1f32db665f76b29cea6230a587f38
#
_entry.id   fca1f32db665f76b29cea6230a587f38
#
_cell.length_a   1.000
_cell.length_b   1.000
_cell.length_c   1.000
_cell.angle_alpha   90.00
_cell.angle_beta   90.00
_cell.angle_gamma   90.00
#
_symmetry.space_group_name_H-M   'P 1'
#
loop_
_entity.id
_entity.type
_entity.pdbx_description
1 polymer ?
#
loop_
_entity_poly.entity_id
_entity_poly.type
_entity_poly.pdbx_seq_one_letter_code
_entity_poly.pdbx_strand_id
1 'polypeptide(L)'
;ELYGWERANWFLPESEAHKGKKPEYEYSWGRQNWFGYAAAEHKAVRQTAGLFDLSTFGKIRVIGRDAEKVLQLICANNVAVEPGRIVYTQWLNEAGGIEADVTVTRLSSDEFLVVTPAATIRREMSWLNRHIPDHTQCVAVDVTVSEAVIAVMGPQARSVLQPVIDQSLENDSFGFGQAKQITIGHISARAHRVSYAGE
;
A
#
# COMPACT_ATOMS: atom_id res chain seq x y z
N GLU A 1 -1.29 15.84 -11.69
CA GLU A 1 -2.08 15.73 -10.45
C GLU A 1 -3.07 14.58 -10.58
N LEU A 2 -3.19 13.73 -9.55
CA LEU A 2 -4.11 12.62 -9.51
C LEU A 2 -4.78 12.58 -8.14
N TYR A 3 -6.10 12.78 -8.10
CA TYR A 3 -6.91 12.82 -6.87
C TYR A 3 -6.38 13.78 -5.79
N GLY A 4 -5.86 14.94 -6.20
CA GLY A 4 -5.26 15.93 -5.32
C GLY A 4 -3.77 15.71 -5.01
N TRP A 5 -3.15 14.65 -5.55
CA TRP A 5 -1.74 14.36 -5.38
C TRP A 5 -0.94 14.74 -6.62
N GLU A 6 0.20 15.38 -6.42
CA GLU A 6 1.17 15.59 -7.49
C GLU A 6 2.01 14.32 -7.69
N ARG A 7 2.07 13.85 -8.94
CA ARG A 7 2.86 12.67 -9.30
C ARG A 7 3.58 12.91 -10.62
N ALA A 8 4.85 12.54 -10.66
CA ALA A 8 5.59 12.51 -11.91
C ALA A 8 5.01 11.42 -12.83
N ASN A 9 4.89 11.72 -14.11
CA ASN A 9 4.48 10.74 -15.11
C ASN A 9 5.68 9.90 -15.61
N TRP A 10 6.87 10.52 -15.67
CA TRP A 10 8.14 9.89 -15.99
C TRP A 10 9.29 10.80 -15.55
N PHE A 11 10.48 10.23 -15.47
CA PHE A 11 11.68 10.94 -15.03
C PHE A 11 12.71 10.98 -16.13
N LEU A 12 13.31 12.16 -16.31
CA LEU A 12 14.50 12.34 -17.14
C LEU A 12 15.72 12.21 -16.22
N PRO A 13 16.60 11.22 -16.42
CA PRO A 13 17.79 11.06 -15.57
C PRO A 13 18.70 12.30 -15.64
N GLU A 14 19.21 12.70 -14.49
CA GLU A 14 20.24 13.73 -14.43
C GLU A 14 21.52 13.22 -15.09
N SER A 15 21.92 13.83 -16.19
CA SER A 15 23.16 13.56 -16.89
C SER A 15 23.57 14.77 -17.72
N GLU A 16 24.84 14.88 -18.09
CA GLU A 16 25.32 15.96 -18.97
C GLU A 16 24.59 15.96 -20.33
N ALA A 17 24.19 14.79 -20.85
CA ALA A 17 23.41 14.65 -22.08
C ALA A 17 22.00 15.27 -21.98
N HIS A 18 21.48 15.43 -20.76
CA HIS A 18 20.14 15.94 -20.50
C HIS A 18 20.15 17.32 -19.83
N LYS A 19 21.33 17.91 -19.62
CA LYS A 19 21.48 19.22 -18.98
C LYS A 19 20.66 20.30 -19.68
N GLY A 20 19.75 20.92 -18.95
CA GLY A 20 18.84 21.95 -19.47
C GLY A 20 17.65 21.44 -20.29
N LYS A 21 17.50 20.13 -20.48
CA LYS A 21 16.30 19.56 -21.11
C LYS A 21 15.16 19.48 -20.11
N LYS A 22 13.94 19.76 -20.61
CA LYS A 22 12.71 19.53 -19.83
C LYS A 22 12.08 18.20 -20.23
N PRO A 23 11.49 17.45 -19.30
CA PRO A 23 10.80 16.21 -19.59
C PRO A 23 9.40 16.46 -20.17
N GLU A 24 9.33 16.91 -21.42
CA GLU A 24 8.09 17.17 -22.14
C GLU A 24 7.63 15.92 -22.90
N TYR A 25 6.32 15.76 -23.09
CA TYR A 25 5.76 14.68 -23.91
C TYR A 25 5.91 15.02 -25.39
N GLU A 26 6.42 14.06 -26.15
CA GLU A 26 6.35 14.04 -27.61
C GLU A 26 5.38 12.93 -28.02
N TYR A 27 4.20 13.33 -28.47
CA TYR A 27 3.16 12.38 -28.88
C TYR A 27 3.54 11.69 -30.19
N SER A 28 3.40 10.36 -30.22
CA SER A 28 3.74 9.53 -31.38
C SER A 28 2.79 8.34 -31.48
N TRP A 29 2.53 7.88 -32.69
CA TRP A 29 1.86 6.60 -32.96
C TRP A 29 2.76 5.38 -32.68
N GLY A 30 4.07 5.58 -32.59
CA GLY A 30 5.05 4.59 -32.20
C GLY A 30 5.35 4.63 -30.70
N ARG A 31 6.58 4.29 -30.33
CA ARG A 31 7.04 4.40 -28.94
C ARG A 31 7.18 5.86 -28.56
N GLN A 32 6.69 6.19 -27.37
CA GLN A 32 6.79 7.52 -26.79
C GLN A 32 8.24 7.86 -26.45
N ASN A 33 8.57 9.16 -26.41
CA ASN A 33 9.94 9.64 -26.10
C ASN A 33 10.43 9.22 -24.70
N TRP A 34 9.53 9.00 -23.75
CA TRP A 34 9.82 8.54 -22.39
C TRP A 34 10.03 7.04 -22.26
N PHE A 35 9.68 6.24 -23.29
CA PHE A 35 9.69 4.78 -23.22
C PHE A 35 11.04 4.18 -22.81
N GLY A 36 12.14 4.73 -23.33
CA GLY A 36 13.48 4.23 -23.01
C GLY A 36 13.84 4.40 -21.52
N TYR A 37 13.41 5.50 -20.93
CA TYR A 37 13.64 5.78 -19.50
C TYR A 37 12.78 4.89 -18.62
N ALA A 38 11.49 4.80 -18.87
CA ALA A 38 10.59 3.91 -18.16
C ALA A 38 10.98 2.42 -18.31
N ALA A 39 11.46 2.01 -19.48
CA ALA A 39 11.97 0.66 -19.68
C ALA A 39 13.24 0.37 -18.87
N ALA A 40 14.13 1.36 -18.69
CA ALA A 40 15.32 1.21 -17.85
C ALA A 40 14.94 1.09 -16.37
N GLU A 41 14.01 1.91 -15.87
CA GLU A 41 13.46 1.81 -14.51
C GLU A 41 12.80 0.47 -14.26
N HIS A 42 11.92 0.03 -15.19
CA HIS A 42 11.28 -1.27 -15.11
C HIS A 42 12.31 -2.42 -15.02
N LYS A 43 13.33 -2.37 -15.87
CA LYS A 43 14.40 -3.38 -15.87
C LYS A 43 15.19 -3.36 -14.56
N ALA A 44 15.48 -2.18 -14.00
CA ALA A 44 16.16 -2.04 -12.72
C ALA A 44 15.36 -2.70 -11.58
N VAL A 45 14.05 -2.43 -11.49
CA VAL A 45 13.17 -3.08 -10.50
C VAL A 45 13.14 -4.59 -10.67
N ARG A 46 13.01 -5.08 -11.90
CA ARG A 46 12.96 -6.53 -12.19
C ARG A 46 14.26 -7.27 -11.88
N GLN A 47 15.39 -6.60 -11.94
CA GLN A 47 16.72 -7.21 -11.77
C GLN A 47 17.37 -6.91 -10.42
N THR A 48 16.98 -5.80 -9.80
CA THR A 48 17.58 -5.32 -8.54
C THR A 48 16.51 -4.92 -7.53
N ALA A 49 16.27 -3.64 -7.34
CA ALA A 49 15.22 -3.11 -6.48
C ALA A 49 14.81 -1.71 -6.94
N GLY A 50 13.59 -1.30 -6.57
CA GLY A 50 13.09 0.06 -6.75
C GLY A 50 12.31 0.53 -5.54
N LEU A 51 12.30 1.85 -5.34
CA LEU A 51 11.50 2.55 -4.33
C LEU A 51 10.31 3.21 -5.01
N PHE A 52 9.12 3.03 -4.41
CA PHE A 52 7.89 3.62 -4.93
C PHE A 52 7.17 4.37 -3.81
N ASP A 53 6.86 5.64 -4.07
CA ASP A 53 5.98 6.40 -3.19
C ASP A 53 4.52 6.01 -3.48
N LEU A 54 3.93 5.28 -2.54
CA LEU A 54 2.54 4.83 -2.55
C LEU A 54 1.72 5.54 -1.46
N SER A 55 2.17 6.69 -0.96
CA SER A 55 1.49 7.45 0.11
C SER A 55 0.08 7.90 -0.27
N THR A 56 -0.26 7.85 -1.56
CA THR A 56 -1.62 8.16 -2.05
C THR A 56 -2.64 7.09 -1.74
N PHE A 57 -2.24 5.86 -1.39
CA PHE A 57 -3.21 4.83 -0.98
C PHE A 57 -4.06 5.32 0.19
N GLY A 58 -5.36 5.03 0.12
CA GLY A 58 -6.27 5.24 1.24
C GLY A 58 -5.89 4.34 2.42
N LYS A 59 -5.84 4.91 3.61
CA LYS A 59 -5.55 4.19 4.85
C LYS A 59 -6.64 4.52 5.87
N ILE A 60 -7.35 3.48 6.28
CA ILE A 60 -8.46 3.59 7.23
C ILE A 60 -8.09 2.79 8.46
N ARG A 61 -8.10 3.43 9.63
CA ARG A 61 -8.06 2.74 10.92
C ARG A 61 -9.46 2.38 11.35
N VAL A 62 -9.69 1.10 11.64
CA VAL A 62 -10.95 0.60 12.21
C VAL A 62 -10.63 0.18 13.64
N ILE A 63 -11.22 0.90 14.60
CA ILE A 63 -10.82 0.85 16.02
C ILE A 63 -12.03 0.60 16.89
N GLY A 64 -11.88 -0.29 17.86
CA GLY A 64 -12.88 -0.58 18.89
C GLY A 64 -13.04 -2.07 19.14
N ARG A 65 -13.60 -2.41 20.31
CA ARG A 65 -13.77 -3.82 20.71
C ARG A 65 -14.62 -4.66 19.75
N ASP A 66 -15.46 -4.00 18.93
CA ASP A 66 -16.31 -4.66 17.94
C ASP A 66 -15.75 -4.54 16.51
N ALA A 67 -14.54 -3.97 16.31
CA ALA A 67 -13.93 -3.77 15.00
C ALA A 67 -13.79 -5.08 14.20
N GLU A 68 -13.37 -6.17 14.84
CA GLU A 68 -13.30 -7.49 14.20
C GLU A 68 -14.65 -7.94 13.68
N LYS A 69 -15.70 -7.83 14.49
CA LYS A 69 -17.06 -8.26 14.11
C LYS A 69 -17.61 -7.45 12.93
N VAL A 70 -17.37 -6.13 12.95
CA VAL A 70 -17.77 -5.24 11.85
C VAL A 70 -17.05 -5.61 10.56
N LEU A 71 -15.73 -5.80 10.60
CA LEU A 71 -14.97 -6.19 9.42
C LEU A 71 -15.35 -7.58 8.92
N GLN A 72 -15.58 -8.55 9.81
CA GLN A 72 -16.05 -9.89 9.43
C GLN A 72 -17.43 -9.87 8.74
N LEU A 73 -18.25 -8.87 9.01
CA LEU A 73 -19.57 -8.74 8.38
C LEU A 73 -19.47 -8.34 6.91
N ILE A 74 -18.47 -7.52 6.55
CA ILE A 74 -18.33 -6.94 5.20
C ILE A 74 -17.20 -7.56 4.36
N CYS A 75 -16.21 -8.20 4.99
CA CYS A 75 -15.10 -8.83 4.28
C CYS A 75 -15.48 -10.24 3.78
N ALA A 76 -15.17 -10.53 2.54
CA ALA A 76 -15.38 -11.86 1.95
C ALA A 76 -14.43 -12.92 2.54
N ASN A 77 -13.25 -12.49 3.00
CA ASN A 77 -12.26 -13.36 3.63
C ASN A 77 -12.26 -13.19 5.15
N ASN A 78 -11.76 -14.20 5.86
CA ASN A 78 -11.65 -14.18 7.32
C ASN A 78 -10.57 -13.19 7.77
N VAL A 79 -10.96 -12.15 8.51
CA VAL A 79 -10.07 -11.15 9.12
C VAL A 79 -9.86 -11.37 10.63
N ALA A 80 -10.50 -12.37 11.23
CA ALA A 80 -10.26 -12.82 12.59
C ALA A 80 -8.96 -13.63 12.66
N VAL A 81 -7.85 -12.97 12.46
CA VAL A 81 -6.49 -13.53 12.42
C VAL A 81 -5.66 -12.95 13.57
N GLU A 82 -4.48 -13.50 13.82
CA GLU A 82 -3.58 -12.97 14.84
C GLU A 82 -3.07 -11.55 14.51
N PRO A 83 -2.81 -10.69 15.52
CA PRO A 83 -2.15 -9.41 15.31
C PRO A 83 -0.86 -9.55 14.50
N GLY A 84 -0.63 -8.60 13.57
CA GLY A 84 0.48 -8.65 12.63
C GLY A 84 0.20 -9.47 11.36
N ARG A 85 -1.02 -10.00 11.18
CA ARG A 85 -1.41 -10.66 9.92
C ARG A 85 -2.09 -9.68 8.97
N ILE A 86 -1.79 -9.84 7.69
CA ILE A 86 -2.38 -9.10 6.57
C ILE A 86 -3.29 -10.06 5.81
N VAL A 87 -4.52 -9.64 5.56
CA VAL A 87 -5.53 -10.39 4.80
C VAL A 87 -5.93 -9.57 3.58
N TYR A 88 -5.73 -10.11 2.39
CA TYR A 88 -6.30 -9.56 1.17
C TYR A 88 -7.76 -10.02 1.06
N THR A 89 -8.68 -9.09 0.82
CA THR A 89 -10.11 -9.38 0.81
C THR A 89 -10.89 -8.37 -0.03
N GLN A 90 -12.09 -8.75 -0.46
CA GLN A 90 -13.09 -7.89 -1.06
C GLN A 90 -14.18 -7.57 -0.04
N TRP A 91 -14.75 -6.38 -0.13
CA TRP A 91 -16.04 -6.06 0.47
C TRP A 91 -17.13 -6.32 -0.55
N LEU A 92 -18.18 -7.00 -0.13
CA LEU A 92 -19.25 -7.42 -1.02
C LEU A 92 -20.56 -6.74 -0.64
N ASN A 93 -21.36 -6.40 -1.66
CA ASN A 93 -22.75 -5.99 -1.46
C ASN A 93 -23.66 -7.23 -1.31
N GLU A 94 -24.94 -6.99 -1.01
CA GLU A 94 -25.94 -8.04 -0.80
C GLU A 94 -26.16 -8.96 -2.01
N ALA A 95 -25.86 -8.47 -3.22
CA ALA A 95 -25.94 -9.25 -4.45
C ALA A 95 -24.64 -10.04 -4.75
N GLY A 96 -23.62 -9.95 -3.87
CA GLY A 96 -22.31 -10.58 -4.06
C GLY A 96 -21.37 -9.81 -5.00
N GLY A 97 -21.73 -8.59 -5.40
CA GLY A 97 -20.86 -7.71 -6.20
C GLY A 97 -19.74 -7.09 -5.34
N ILE A 98 -18.57 -6.87 -5.97
CA ILE A 98 -17.40 -6.28 -5.30
C ILE A 98 -17.60 -4.77 -5.16
N GLU A 99 -17.58 -4.28 -3.93
CA GLU A 99 -17.64 -2.86 -3.58
C GLU A 99 -16.25 -2.28 -3.33
N ALA A 100 -15.37 -3.04 -2.71
CA ALA A 100 -13.99 -2.64 -2.45
C ALA A 100 -13.05 -3.84 -2.58
N ASP A 101 -11.81 -3.56 -2.95
CA ASP A 101 -10.71 -4.50 -3.03
C ASP A 101 -9.58 -3.96 -2.15
N VAL A 102 -9.35 -4.63 -1.01
CA VAL A 102 -8.56 -4.06 0.09
C VAL A 102 -7.62 -5.08 0.73
N THR A 103 -6.62 -4.57 1.42
CA THR A 103 -5.89 -5.35 2.42
C THR A 103 -6.27 -4.89 3.82
N VAL A 104 -6.54 -5.86 4.70
CA VAL A 104 -6.85 -5.64 6.10
C VAL A 104 -5.71 -6.20 6.94
N THR A 105 -5.07 -5.35 7.72
CA THR A 105 -4.02 -5.75 8.67
C THR A 105 -4.55 -5.65 10.08
N ARG A 106 -4.50 -6.75 10.84
CA ARG A 106 -4.80 -6.69 12.27
C ARG A 106 -3.61 -6.11 13.02
N LEU A 107 -3.77 -4.95 13.65
CA LEU A 107 -2.71 -4.27 14.40
C LEU A 107 -2.68 -4.70 15.87
N SER A 108 -3.86 -4.88 16.48
CA SER A 108 -4.02 -5.34 17.86
C SER A 108 -5.33 -6.15 18.01
N SER A 109 -5.75 -6.40 19.23
CA SER A 109 -7.04 -7.06 19.53
C SER A 109 -8.23 -6.28 18.98
N ASP A 110 -8.14 -4.96 18.95
CA ASP A 110 -9.23 -4.01 18.73
C ASP A 110 -8.91 -2.93 17.68
N GLU A 111 -7.84 -3.11 16.89
CA GLU A 111 -7.41 -2.16 15.88
C GLU A 111 -6.98 -2.87 14.60
N PHE A 112 -7.51 -2.37 13.47
CA PHE A 112 -7.19 -2.84 12.12
C PHE A 112 -6.81 -1.67 11.22
N LEU A 113 -5.91 -1.92 10.27
CA LEU A 113 -5.58 -1.00 9.19
C LEU A 113 -6.11 -1.58 7.87
N VAL A 114 -6.97 -0.83 7.22
CA VAL A 114 -7.45 -1.12 5.86
C VAL A 114 -6.70 -0.24 4.87
N VAL A 115 -6.09 -0.84 3.86
CA VAL A 115 -5.44 -0.12 2.76
C VAL A 115 -6.24 -0.33 1.48
N THR A 116 -6.48 0.76 0.77
CA THR A 116 -7.38 0.83 -0.38
C THR A 116 -6.85 1.80 -1.45
N PRO A 117 -7.31 1.72 -2.72
CA PRO A 117 -6.88 2.67 -3.75
C PRO A 117 -7.25 4.12 -3.43
N ALA A 118 -6.38 5.07 -3.79
CA ALA A 118 -6.59 6.50 -3.56
C ALA A 118 -7.91 7.04 -4.14
N ALA A 119 -8.31 6.52 -5.31
CA ALA A 119 -9.49 6.98 -6.01
C ALA A 119 -10.82 6.71 -5.29
N THR A 120 -10.85 5.70 -4.44
CA THR A 120 -12.09 5.13 -3.89
C THR A 120 -12.25 5.36 -2.40
N ILE A 121 -11.26 5.95 -1.72
CA ILE A 121 -11.23 6.13 -0.26
C ILE A 121 -12.53 6.73 0.31
N ARG A 122 -13.07 7.76 -0.32
CA ARG A 122 -14.31 8.41 0.17
C ARG A 122 -15.53 7.50 0.06
N ARG A 123 -15.64 6.76 -1.05
CA ARG A 123 -16.69 5.77 -1.26
C ARG A 123 -16.60 4.66 -0.23
N GLU A 124 -15.42 4.16 0.02
CA GLU A 124 -15.17 3.06 0.94
C GLU A 124 -15.31 3.46 2.40
N MET A 125 -14.92 4.68 2.77
CA MET A 125 -15.26 5.25 4.08
C MET A 125 -16.77 5.36 4.28
N SER A 126 -17.50 5.83 3.26
CA SER A 126 -18.96 5.91 3.32
C SER A 126 -19.60 4.52 3.40
N TRP A 127 -19.09 3.56 2.65
CA TRP A 127 -19.53 2.17 2.71
C TRP A 127 -19.32 1.58 4.10
N LEU A 128 -18.10 1.66 4.62
CA LEU A 128 -17.76 1.15 5.95
C LEU A 128 -18.63 1.77 7.05
N ASN A 129 -18.77 3.10 7.06
CA ASN A 129 -19.57 3.80 8.06
C ASN A 129 -21.06 3.37 8.05
N ARG A 130 -21.61 3.05 6.87
CA ARG A 130 -23.01 2.54 6.78
C ARG A 130 -23.17 1.13 7.33
N HIS A 131 -22.09 0.36 7.39
CA HIS A 131 -22.11 -1.02 7.88
C HIS A 131 -21.61 -1.15 9.33
N ILE A 132 -21.22 -0.05 9.98
CA ILE A 132 -20.98 -0.02 11.43
C ILE A 132 -22.34 0.14 12.13
N PRO A 133 -22.85 -0.87 12.83
CA PRO A 133 -24.14 -0.75 13.52
C PRO A 133 -24.05 0.22 14.71
N ASP A 134 -25.09 1.03 14.92
CA ASP A 134 -25.13 2.08 15.95
C ASP A 134 -24.83 1.60 17.38
N HIS A 135 -25.12 0.34 17.67
CA HIS A 135 -24.93 -0.24 19.00
C HIS A 135 -23.53 -0.86 19.21
N THR A 136 -22.62 -0.74 18.22
CA THR A 136 -21.27 -1.29 18.31
C THR A 136 -20.28 -0.25 18.81
N GLN A 137 -19.22 -0.72 19.47
CA GLN A 137 -18.06 0.10 19.81
C GLN A 137 -17.00 -0.08 18.71
N CYS A 138 -17.20 0.61 17.61
CA CYS A 138 -16.36 0.60 16.45
C CYS A 138 -16.40 1.96 15.75
N VAL A 139 -15.25 2.49 15.39
CA VAL A 139 -15.10 3.72 14.61
C VAL A 139 -14.14 3.50 13.45
N ALA A 140 -14.40 4.14 12.33
CA ALA A 140 -13.49 4.19 11.19
C ALA A 140 -12.91 5.60 11.07
N VAL A 141 -11.59 5.69 10.91
CA VAL A 141 -10.85 6.95 10.81
C VAL A 141 -9.97 6.92 9.57
N ASP A 142 -10.14 7.92 8.71
CA ASP A 142 -9.23 8.12 7.57
C ASP A 142 -7.91 8.70 8.08
N VAL A 143 -6.82 7.92 7.93
CA VAL A 143 -5.46 8.31 8.30
C VAL A 143 -4.54 8.46 7.09
N THR A 144 -5.11 8.63 5.91
CA THR A 144 -4.39 8.67 4.63
C THR A 144 -3.25 9.69 4.63
N VAL A 145 -3.49 10.89 5.14
CA VAL A 145 -2.48 11.96 5.13
C VAL A 145 -1.51 11.91 6.32
N SER A 146 -1.77 11.07 7.31
CA SER A 146 -0.92 10.96 8.50
C SER A 146 0.15 9.87 8.41
N GLU A 147 0.05 8.97 7.43
CA GLU A 147 0.99 7.87 7.24
C GLU A 147 1.51 7.85 5.79
N ALA A 148 2.81 7.98 5.59
CA ALA A 148 3.45 7.74 4.31
C ALA A 148 3.56 6.23 4.03
N VAL A 149 3.54 5.85 2.76
CA VAL A 149 3.76 4.48 2.31
C VAL A 149 4.85 4.45 1.26
N ILE A 150 5.94 3.79 1.57
CA ILE A 150 7.04 3.54 0.64
C ILE A 150 7.12 2.05 0.37
N ALA A 151 6.98 1.67 -0.90
CA ALA A 151 7.21 0.29 -1.29
C ALA A 151 8.65 0.10 -1.79
N VAL A 152 9.27 -1.00 -1.38
CA VAL A 152 10.57 -1.46 -1.87
C VAL A 152 10.33 -2.78 -2.56
N MET A 153 10.49 -2.81 -3.87
CA MET A 153 10.14 -3.95 -4.72
C MET A 153 11.36 -4.44 -5.50
N GLY A 154 11.36 -5.71 -5.84
CA GLY A 154 12.41 -6.36 -6.64
C GLY A 154 13.20 -7.42 -5.88
N PRO A 155 13.96 -8.27 -6.59
CA PRO A 155 14.64 -9.43 -5.99
C PRO A 155 15.67 -9.07 -4.91
N GLN A 156 16.18 -7.84 -4.93
CA GLN A 156 17.15 -7.35 -3.93
C GLN A 156 16.50 -6.44 -2.86
N ALA A 157 15.18 -6.32 -2.79
CA ALA A 157 14.48 -5.44 -1.84
C ALA A 157 14.93 -5.67 -0.38
N ARG A 158 15.03 -6.92 0.06
CA ARG A 158 15.49 -7.26 1.42
C ARG A 158 16.96 -6.90 1.64
N SER A 159 17.82 -7.17 0.67
CA SER A 159 19.26 -6.86 0.76
C SER A 159 19.51 -5.35 0.84
N VAL A 160 18.67 -4.54 0.18
CA VAL A 160 18.73 -3.07 0.25
C VAL A 160 18.23 -2.56 1.60
N LEU A 161 17.17 -3.16 2.14
CA LEU A 161 16.57 -2.72 3.40
C LEU A 161 17.32 -3.20 4.65
N GLN A 162 17.86 -4.42 4.65
CA GLN A 162 18.45 -5.03 5.84
C GLN A 162 19.56 -4.18 6.51
N PRO A 163 20.44 -3.48 5.78
CA PRO A 163 21.47 -2.65 6.41
C PRO A 163 20.97 -1.45 7.21
N VAL A 164 19.72 -1.04 6.99
CA VAL A 164 19.10 0.14 7.64
C VAL A 164 17.99 -0.23 8.62
N ILE A 165 17.73 -1.51 8.79
CA ILE A 165 16.68 -2.07 9.67
C ILE A 165 17.32 -2.99 10.69
N ASP A 166 17.00 -2.81 11.98
CA ASP A 166 17.53 -3.63 13.07
C ASP A 166 16.96 -5.04 13.09
N GLN A 167 15.69 -5.18 12.68
CA GLN A 167 14.99 -6.47 12.70
C GLN A 167 15.33 -7.32 11.48
N SER A 168 15.41 -8.63 11.65
CA SER A 168 15.62 -9.56 10.53
C SER A 168 14.45 -9.55 9.56
N LEU A 169 14.76 -9.44 8.27
CA LEU A 169 13.83 -9.54 7.14
C LEU A 169 13.80 -10.94 6.51
N GLU A 170 14.46 -11.93 7.11
CA GLU A 170 14.45 -13.31 6.61
C GLU A 170 13.07 -13.97 6.71
N ASN A 171 12.84 -14.98 5.87
CA ASN A 171 11.53 -15.64 5.76
C ASN A 171 11.01 -16.20 7.09
N ASP A 172 11.89 -16.78 7.89
CA ASP A 172 11.53 -17.39 9.18
C ASP A 172 11.16 -16.35 10.23
N SER A 173 11.71 -15.13 10.09
CA SER A 173 11.48 -14.04 11.03
C SER A 173 10.37 -13.09 10.58
N PHE A 174 10.17 -12.95 9.28
CA PHE A 174 9.19 -12.04 8.68
C PHE A 174 8.62 -12.67 7.39
N GLY A 175 7.59 -13.48 7.54
CA GLY A 175 6.96 -14.23 6.45
C GLY A 175 6.01 -13.37 5.61
N PHE A 176 5.62 -13.89 4.45
CA PHE A 176 4.59 -13.31 3.59
C PHE A 176 3.26 -13.13 4.33
N GLY A 177 2.57 -12.01 4.09
CA GLY A 177 1.31 -11.67 4.75
C GLY A 177 1.47 -11.26 6.21
N GLN A 178 2.67 -10.85 6.62
CA GLN A 178 2.93 -10.32 7.95
C GLN A 178 3.19 -8.80 7.92
N ALA A 179 2.78 -8.14 8.99
CA ALA A 179 3.14 -6.78 9.32
C ALA A 179 3.91 -6.77 10.65
N LYS A 180 5.00 -6.00 10.68
CA LYS A 180 5.84 -5.85 11.89
C LYS A 180 6.21 -4.40 12.13
N GLN A 181 6.32 -4.04 13.39
CA GLN A 181 6.99 -2.80 13.78
C GLN A 181 8.50 -2.98 13.55
N ILE A 182 9.09 -2.02 12.86
CA ILE A 182 10.52 -1.98 12.57
C ILE A 182 11.09 -0.60 12.91
N THR A 183 12.41 -0.54 13.04
CA THR A 183 13.15 0.71 13.16
C THR A 183 14.02 0.89 11.93
N ILE A 184 13.88 2.01 11.24
CA ILE A 184 14.71 2.41 10.10
C ILE A 184 15.56 3.58 10.55
N GLY A 185 16.84 3.35 10.83
CA GLY A 185 17.69 4.34 11.47
C GLY A 185 17.13 4.74 12.84
N HIS A 186 16.53 5.92 12.95
CA HIS A 186 15.90 6.43 14.18
C HIS A 186 14.37 6.55 14.08
N ILE A 187 13.77 6.08 12.99
CA ILE A 187 12.36 6.24 12.71
C ILE A 187 11.64 4.90 12.93
N SER A 188 10.56 4.96 13.72
CA SER A 188 9.65 3.82 13.84
C SER A 188 8.75 3.74 12.62
N ALA A 189 8.68 2.57 12.01
CA ALA A 189 7.84 2.30 10.85
C ALA A 189 7.15 0.93 10.99
N ARG A 190 6.10 0.71 10.23
CA ARG A 190 5.47 -0.59 10.09
C ARG A 190 5.83 -1.17 8.72
N ALA A 191 6.52 -2.29 8.73
CA ALA A 191 6.77 -3.06 7.52
C ALA A 191 5.62 -4.01 7.25
N HIS A 192 5.16 -4.04 6.00
CA HIS A 192 4.20 -5.00 5.47
C HIS A 192 4.89 -5.86 4.42
N ARG A 193 4.93 -7.17 4.63
CA ARG A 193 5.47 -8.09 3.65
C ARG A 193 4.37 -8.63 2.76
N VAL A 194 4.21 -7.99 1.63
CA VAL A 194 3.21 -8.29 0.62
C VAL A 194 3.87 -8.44 -0.75
N SER A 195 3.19 -9.05 -1.69
CA SER A 195 3.55 -9.10 -3.09
C SER A 195 2.28 -8.87 -3.91
N TYR A 196 2.38 -8.08 -4.96
CA TYR A 196 1.28 -7.84 -5.88
C TYR A 196 1.42 -8.67 -7.16
N ALA A 197 2.64 -8.73 -7.71
CA ALA A 197 2.93 -9.41 -8.97
C ALA A 197 3.97 -10.55 -8.82
N GLY A 198 4.30 -10.94 -7.59
CA GLY A 198 5.30 -11.97 -7.30
C GLY A 198 6.75 -11.45 -7.29
N GLU A 199 6.93 -10.16 -7.05
CA GLU A 199 8.23 -9.49 -6.90
C GLU A 199 8.88 -9.80 -5.55
#